data_2ba2a8333bc504ee99c964891b383dcd
#
_entry.id   2ba2a8333bc504ee99c964891b383dcd
#
_cell.length_a   1.000
_cell.length_b   1.000
_cell.length_c   1.000
_cell.angle_alpha   90.00
_cell.angle_beta   90.00
_cell.angle_gamma   90.00
#
_symmetry.space_group_name_H-M   'P 1'
#
loop_
_entity.id
_entity.type
_entity.pdbx_description
1 polymer ?
#
loop_
_entity_poly.entity_id
_entity_poly.type
_entity_poly.pdbx_seq_one_letter_code
_entity_poly.pdbx_strand_id
1 'polypeptide(L)'
;MSNKTFTQKEIEVLRTSPYVQNVSQSMVFFSASFKEQFWKMLCEGKAPRDIVIALGIDPDILGDNRIAGLKAIVKREVKAGKGFRDYITYTGG
;
A
#
# COMPACT_ATOMS: atom_id res chain seq x y z
N MET A 1 4.71 -20.38 0.43
CA MET A 1 5.11 -19.77 1.69
C MET A 1 4.38 -18.46 1.91
N SER A 2 3.88 -18.26 3.07
CA SER A 2 3.12 -17.08 3.35
C SER A 2 4.00 -15.84 3.49
N ASN A 3 3.37 -14.70 3.48
CA ASN A 3 4.06 -13.45 3.68
C ASN A 3 4.60 -13.36 5.09
N LYS A 4 5.70 -12.66 5.20
CA LYS A 4 6.27 -12.33 6.48
C LYS A 4 5.32 -11.44 7.26
N THR A 5 5.18 -11.69 8.53
CA THR A 5 4.37 -10.81 9.39
C THR A 5 5.20 -9.61 9.83
N PHE A 6 4.52 -8.52 10.16
CA PHE A 6 5.19 -7.33 10.68
C PHE A 6 5.54 -7.52 12.14
N THR A 7 6.70 -7.01 12.53
CA THR A 7 7.03 -6.93 13.94
C THR A 7 6.28 -5.76 14.57
N GLN A 8 6.23 -5.73 15.89
CA GLN A 8 5.60 -4.62 16.60
C GLN A 8 6.22 -3.28 16.20
N LYS A 9 7.53 -3.24 16.08
CA LYS A 9 8.23 -2.03 15.69
C LYS A 9 7.85 -1.60 14.28
N GLU A 10 7.74 -2.54 13.36
CA GLU A 10 7.36 -2.25 12.00
C GLU A 10 5.93 -1.72 11.93
N ILE A 11 5.03 -2.28 12.72
CA ILE A 11 3.66 -1.80 12.80
C ILE A 11 3.64 -0.35 13.27
N GLU A 12 4.42 -0.03 14.28
CA GLU A 12 4.48 1.34 14.80
C GLU A 12 5.02 2.30 13.76
N VAL A 13 6.03 1.90 13.03
CA VAL A 13 6.59 2.73 11.96
C VAL A 13 5.54 2.98 10.88
N LEU A 14 4.83 1.94 10.47
CA LEU A 14 3.80 2.09 9.44
C LEU A 14 2.66 2.99 9.91
N ARG A 15 2.29 2.88 11.17
CA ARG A 15 1.20 3.69 11.71
C ARG A 15 1.50 5.17 11.74
N THR A 16 2.77 5.55 11.72
CA THR A 16 3.14 6.96 11.70
C THR A 16 2.99 7.59 10.33
N SER A 17 2.85 6.77 9.29
CA SER A 17 2.69 7.29 7.93
C SER A 17 1.29 7.84 7.71
N PRO A 18 1.15 9.06 7.17
CA PRO A 18 -0.17 9.61 6.87
C PRO A 18 -0.90 8.83 5.78
N TYR A 19 -0.18 8.01 5.04
CA TYR A 19 -0.78 7.21 3.96
C TYR A 19 -1.33 5.87 4.42
N VAL A 20 -0.99 5.45 5.63
CA VAL A 20 -1.43 4.16 6.16
C VAL A 20 -2.70 4.38 6.95
N GLN A 21 -3.79 3.76 6.52
CA GLN A 21 -5.07 3.88 7.21
C GLN A 21 -5.25 2.82 8.28
N ASN A 22 -4.71 1.64 8.03
CA ASN A 22 -4.81 0.57 9.00
C ASN A 22 -3.67 -0.40 8.80
N VAL A 23 -3.20 -0.99 9.86
CA VAL A 23 -2.12 -1.97 9.80
C VAL A 23 -2.27 -2.98 10.94
N SER A 24 -2.03 -4.23 10.61
CA SER A 24 -2.01 -5.32 11.60
C SER A 24 -0.74 -6.14 11.36
N GLN A 25 -0.63 -7.24 12.05
CA GLN A 25 0.56 -8.10 11.90
C GLN A 25 0.73 -8.64 10.49
N SER A 26 -0.36 -8.83 9.77
CA SER A 26 -0.29 -9.48 8.45
C SER A 26 -0.72 -8.58 7.30
N MET A 27 -1.31 -7.43 7.57
CA MET A 27 -1.87 -6.60 6.51
C MET A 27 -1.63 -5.13 6.77
N VAL A 28 -1.54 -4.39 5.67
CA VAL A 28 -1.45 -2.93 5.72
C VAL A 28 -2.40 -2.39 4.65
N PHE A 29 -3.13 -1.34 5.01
CA PHE A 29 -4.09 -0.71 4.11
C PHE A 29 -3.70 0.76 3.92
N PHE A 30 -3.69 1.18 2.67
CA PHE A 30 -3.26 2.52 2.31
C PHE A 30 -4.45 3.38 1.90
N SER A 31 -4.30 4.69 2.07
CA SER A 31 -5.34 5.64 1.70
C SER A 31 -5.46 5.75 0.17
N ALA A 32 -6.57 6.32 -0.27
CA ALA A 32 -6.77 6.60 -1.69
C ALA A 32 -5.70 7.54 -2.21
N SER A 33 -5.30 8.51 -1.41
CA SER A 33 -4.25 9.45 -1.77
C SER A 33 -2.93 8.74 -2.08
N PHE A 34 -2.57 7.75 -1.27
CA PHE A 34 -1.37 6.96 -1.53
C PHE A 34 -1.48 6.23 -2.87
N LYS A 35 -2.61 5.58 -3.10
CA LYS A 35 -2.81 4.80 -4.31
C LYS A 35 -2.78 5.68 -5.56
N GLU A 36 -3.34 6.87 -5.46
CA GLU A 36 -3.35 7.83 -6.54
C GLU A 36 -1.94 8.24 -6.92
N GLN A 37 -1.13 8.58 -5.94
CA GLN A 37 0.25 8.95 -6.18
C GLN A 37 1.08 7.78 -6.68
N PHE A 38 0.83 6.60 -6.13
CA PHE A 38 1.50 5.39 -6.58
C PHE A 38 1.24 5.17 -8.07
N TRP A 39 -0.02 5.26 -8.49
CA TRP A 39 -0.39 5.08 -9.88
C TRP A 39 0.26 6.11 -10.78
N LYS A 40 0.24 7.36 -10.35
CA LYS A 40 0.84 8.43 -11.13
C LYS A 40 2.31 8.18 -11.40
N MET A 41 3.05 7.82 -10.37
CA MET A 41 4.48 7.54 -10.51
C MET A 41 4.73 6.28 -11.33
N LEU A 42 3.85 5.29 -11.19
CA LEU A 42 3.97 4.08 -11.97
C LEU A 42 3.81 4.38 -13.45
N CYS A 43 2.88 5.25 -13.80
CA CYS A 43 2.69 5.69 -15.18
C CYS A 43 3.88 6.46 -15.71
N GLU A 44 4.62 7.11 -14.83
CA GLU A 44 5.85 7.81 -15.21
C GLU A 44 7.03 6.88 -15.44
N GLY A 45 6.84 5.59 -15.19
CA GLY A 45 7.87 4.60 -15.42
C GLY A 45 8.71 4.24 -14.20
N LYS A 46 8.34 4.71 -13.02
CA LYS A 46 9.08 4.40 -11.82
C LYS A 46 8.78 2.97 -11.35
N ALA A 47 9.79 2.34 -10.78
CA ALA A 47 9.60 1.01 -10.22
C ALA A 47 8.77 1.09 -8.94
N PRO A 48 7.93 0.09 -8.67
CA PRO A 48 7.10 0.11 -7.45
C PRO A 48 7.89 0.31 -6.17
N ARG A 49 9.05 -0.30 -6.08
CA ARG A 49 9.92 -0.17 -4.90
C ARG A 49 10.37 1.28 -4.71
N ASP A 50 10.75 1.94 -5.80
CA ASP A 50 11.17 3.34 -5.74
C ASP A 50 10.01 4.25 -5.39
N ILE A 51 8.81 3.90 -5.82
CA ILE A 51 7.62 4.68 -5.51
C ILE A 51 7.35 4.69 -4.02
N VAL A 52 7.40 3.51 -3.37
CA VAL A 52 7.14 3.48 -1.92
C VAL A 52 8.21 4.25 -1.15
N ILE A 53 9.45 4.22 -1.62
CA ILE A 53 10.50 5.02 -1.01
C ILE A 53 10.17 6.51 -1.13
N ALA A 54 9.76 6.94 -2.31
CA ALA A 54 9.41 8.34 -2.56
C ALA A 54 8.23 8.78 -1.69
N LEU A 55 7.33 7.87 -1.36
CA LEU A 55 6.19 8.17 -0.53
C LEU A 55 6.47 8.00 0.97
N GLY A 56 7.72 7.75 1.32
CA GLY A 56 8.16 7.75 2.70
C GLY A 56 7.99 6.44 3.43
N ILE A 57 7.85 5.34 2.70
CA ILE A 57 7.68 4.03 3.31
C ILE A 57 8.89 3.17 2.98
N ASP A 58 9.39 2.45 3.97
CA ASP A 58 10.53 1.57 3.79
C ASP A 58 10.08 0.31 3.04
N PRO A 59 10.61 0.08 1.84
CA PRO A 59 10.20 -1.08 1.05
C PRO A 59 10.59 -2.39 1.70
N ASP A 60 11.63 -2.41 2.53
CA ASP A 60 12.05 -3.63 3.22
C ASP A 60 11.04 -4.05 4.27
N ILE A 61 10.32 -3.08 4.85
CA ILE A 61 9.27 -3.41 5.80
C ILE A 61 8.11 -4.09 5.09
N LEU A 62 7.72 -3.57 3.93
CA LEU A 62 6.62 -4.16 3.17
C LEU A 62 6.99 -5.52 2.57
N GLY A 63 8.18 -5.61 2.00
CA GLY A 63 8.59 -6.79 1.27
C GLY A 63 8.06 -6.80 -0.15
N ASP A 64 8.75 -7.53 -1.02
CA ASP A 64 8.44 -7.53 -2.45
C ASP A 64 7.04 -8.05 -2.74
N ASN A 65 6.57 -9.04 -1.99
CA ASN A 65 5.26 -9.61 -2.21
C ASN A 65 4.14 -8.61 -1.97
N ARG A 66 4.27 -7.82 -0.91
CA ARG A 66 3.27 -6.80 -0.60
C ARG A 66 3.31 -5.66 -1.60
N ILE A 67 4.51 -5.29 -2.04
CA ILE A 67 4.65 -4.23 -3.04
C ILE A 67 4.03 -4.68 -4.36
N ALA A 68 4.27 -5.92 -4.77
CA ALA A 68 3.64 -6.47 -5.97
C ALA A 68 2.12 -6.52 -5.83
N GLY A 69 1.63 -6.90 -4.65
CA GLY A 69 0.20 -6.91 -4.38
C GLY A 69 -0.42 -5.52 -4.44
N LEU A 70 0.30 -4.52 -3.93
CA LEU A 70 -0.14 -3.15 -3.99
C LEU A 70 -0.27 -2.67 -5.45
N LYS A 71 0.72 -2.98 -6.26
CA LYS A 71 0.66 -2.66 -7.69
C LYS A 71 -0.57 -3.29 -8.34
N ALA A 72 -0.85 -4.55 -8.03
CA ALA A 72 -2.00 -5.24 -8.59
C ALA A 72 -3.31 -4.60 -8.16
N ILE A 73 -3.41 -4.22 -6.89
CA ILE A 73 -4.61 -3.57 -6.37
C ILE A 73 -4.84 -2.23 -7.06
N VAL A 74 -3.80 -1.42 -7.18
CA VAL A 74 -3.89 -0.11 -7.82
C VAL A 74 -4.35 -0.27 -9.27
N LYS A 75 -3.75 -1.19 -10.00
CA LYS A 75 -4.12 -1.42 -11.40
C LYS A 75 -5.57 -1.88 -11.52
N ARG A 76 -6.02 -2.71 -10.58
CA ARG A 76 -7.40 -3.20 -10.59
C ARG A 76 -8.38 -2.05 -10.38
N GLU A 77 -8.08 -1.16 -9.45
CA GLU A 77 -8.97 -0.03 -9.16
C GLU A 77 -9.04 0.93 -10.34
N VAL A 78 -7.92 1.17 -11.00
CA VAL A 78 -7.90 2.00 -12.20
C VAL A 78 -8.75 1.37 -13.29
N LYS A 79 -8.59 0.07 -13.49
CA LYS A 79 -9.32 -0.65 -14.52
C LYS A 79 -10.82 -0.65 -14.25
N ALA A 80 -11.21 -0.64 -12.99
CA ALA A 80 -12.62 -0.58 -12.62
C ALA A 80 -13.26 0.77 -12.93
N GLY A 81 -12.43 1.80 -13.12
CA GLY A 81 -12.94 3.11 -13.54
C GLY A 81 -13.64 3.91 -12.48
N LYS A 82 -13.52 3.52 -11.22
CA LYS A 82 -14.22 4.19 -10.12
C LYS A 82 -13.30 5.04 -9.26
N GLY A 83 -12.05 5.18 -9.67
CA GLY A 83 -11.06 5.91 -8.88
C GLY A 83 -10.61 5.13 -7.66
N PHE A 84 -9.71 5.73 -6.93
CA PHE A 84 -9.17 5.09 -5.74
C PHE A 84 -10.03 5.43 -4.53
N ARG A 85 -10.09 4.48 -3.61
CA ARG A 85 -10.87 4.66 -2.39
C ARG A 85 -10.01 4.42 -1.18
N ASP A 86 -10.33 5.12 -0.12
CA ASP A 86 -9.78 4.82 1.19
C ASP A 86 -10.24 3.45 1.62
N TYR A 87 -9.42 2.80 2.42
CA TYR A 87 -9.85 1.56 3.03
C TYR A 87 -11.00 1.87 3.98
N ILE A 88 -12.12 1.21 3.77
CA ILE A 88 -13.27 1.37 4.62
C ILE A 88 -13.57 0.03 5.26
N THR A 89 -13.55 0.00 6.56
CA THR A 89 -13.96 -1.18 7.29
C THR A 89 -15.47 -1.17 7.35
N TYR A 90 -16.10 -2.03 6.63
CA TYR A 90 -17.54 -2.14 6.73
C TYR A 90 -17.88 -3.58 6.98
N THR A 91 -18.94 -3.73 7.70
CA THR A 91 -19.35 -5.03 8.14
C THR A 91 -20.50 -5.58 7.32
N GLY A 92 -21.14 -4.75 6.60
CA GLY A 92 -22.24 -5.14 5.78
C GLY A 92 -21.85 -6.02 4.63
N GLY A 93 -20.60 -6.15 4.49
CA GLY A 93 -19.98 -7.10 3.61
C GLY A 93 -20.40 -7.06 2.28
#